data_57ca4a27b7d3d306c6b6e543b4c7439c
#
_entry.id   57ca4a27b7d3d306c6b6e543b4c7439c
#
_cell.length_a   1.000
_cell.length_b   1.000
_cell.length_c   1.000
_cell.angle_alpha   90.00
_cell.angle_beta   90.00
_cell.angle_gamma   90.00
#
_symmetry.space_group_name_H-M   'P 1'
#
loop_
_entity.id
_entity.type
_entity.pdbx_description
1 polymer ?
#
loop_
_entity_poly.entity_id
_entity_poly.type
_entity_poly.pdbx_seq_one_letter_code
_entity_poly.pdbx_strand_id
1 'polypeptide(L)'
;MRRSVIVFWRTLRSSIVCGLAMLAASDAFAAQEQQQQPTPPPSAAVQTPPPLTPAAPPRKPPPFPNRANEIMPSWLRVRGEFRERVEGVDNAGFTAGRDDAYYLSRVRFSATATAKNIAGTIQLQDARVGDKSIGPTASPFTASFDVRQAYADLGHATSRLFARLGRQEIAFGDQRLVGHANWLNSGRTFDAARVTFKTKPAQVDVFAASVVRILPGEFDKSGNGNRFAGAYASSGRVIPQGTIEPYVFWKRDINQRAENGIVDSLDHVTTGARLVGKLPARLDYNIEMALQRGTLGPDEIRAWAGHWQIRETVAGAWTPHLTGEYNLASGDKNPADNVRQTFDQLYPTAHDKYGLADQVGWRNLHHLRAGFDVTPIKATPISFNYHSYWLAERRDALYAASGAALARVPGGAASRRVGQEIDIQASRPLTPQLILAGGYSHLFTGPFLEQATPGKSYSGPFVMVTYVFLAEK
;
A
#
# COMPACT_ATOMS: atom_id res chain seq x y z
N MET A 1 -29.09 -15.21 -1.55
CA MET A 1 -28.08 -14.16 -1.55
C MET A 1 -27.09 -14.27 -2.72
N ARG A 2 -26.37 -15.41 -2.95
CA ARG A 2 -25.38 -15.54 -4.06
C ARG A 2 -25.91 -15.13 -5.44
N ARG A 3 -27.12 -15.57 -5.82
CA ARG A 3 -27.72 -15.17 -7.12
C ARG A 3 -28.02 -13.68 -7.22
N SER A 4 -28.40 -13.04 -6.12
CA SER A 4 -28.73 -11.60 -6.09
C SER A 4 -27.52 -10.69 -6.23
N VAL A 5 -26.36 -11.05 -5.65
CA VAL A 5 -25.12 -10.28 -5.78
C VAL A 5 -24.55 -10.37 -7.19
N ILE A 6 -24.55 -11.57 -7.78
CA ILE A 6 -24.09 -11.77 -9.17
C ILE A 6 -25.03 -11.07 -10.17
N VAL A 7 -26.32 -11.07 -9.94
CA VAL A 7 -27.30 -10.32 -10.76
C VAL A 7 -27.09 -8.82 -10.60
N PHE A 8 -26.86 -8.32 -9.39
CA PHE A 8 -26.54 -6.92 -9.13
C PHE A 8 -25.31 -6.45 -9.92
N TRP A 9 -24.24 -7.24 -9.94
CA TRP A 9 -23.03 -6.95 -10.72
C TRP A 9 -23.24 -7.06 -12.24
N ARG A 10 -24.05 -8.00 -12.71
CA ARG A 10 -24.39 -8.09 -14.13
C ARG A 10 -25.26 -6.92 -14.63
N THR A 11 -26.17 -6.44 -13.78
CA THR A 11 -27.00 -5.25 -14.09
C THR A 11 -26.17 -3.96 -13.99
N LEU A 12 -25.22 -3.89 -13.05
CA LEU A 12 -24.28 -2.79 -12.93
C LEU A 12 -23.37 -2.67 -14.17
N ARG A 13 -22.97 -3.79 -14.80
CA ARG A 13 -22.24 -3.80 -16.08
C ARG A 13 -22.94 -3.01 -17.19
N SER A 14 -24.24 -3.19 -17.32
CA SER A 14 -25.03 -2.50 -18.38
C SER A 14 -25.25 -1.02 -18.09
N SER A 15 -25.20 -0.60 -16.83
CA SER A 15 -25.41 0.79 -16.41
C SER A 15 -24.12 1.58 -16.27
N ILE A 16 -22.97 0.91 -16.01
CA ILE A 16 -21.65 1.56 -15.83
C ILE A 16 -21.06 2.01 -17.18
N VAL A 17 -21.38 1.31 -18.28
CA VAL A 17 -20.91 1.69 -19.62
C VAL A 17 -21.57 3.00 -20.13
N CYS A 18 -22.70 3.40 -19.58
CA CYS A 18 -23.45 4.61 -20.02
C CYS A 18 -23.51 5.77 -19.02
N GLY A 19 -22.93 5.68 -17.80
CA GLY A 19 -23.23 6.68 -16.76
C GLY A 19 -22.13 7.06 -15.78
N LEU A 20 -20.88 6.71 -16.01
CA LEU A 20 -19.79 7.00 -15.08
C LEU A 20 -18.61 7.73 -15.73
N ALA A 21 -18.81 8.98 -16.03
CA ALA A 21 -17.81 10.01 -15.72
C ALA A 21 -17.90 10.21 -14.20
N MET A 22 -16.92 9.74 -13.41
CA MET A 22 -16.69 10.18 -12.00
C MET A 22 -16.14 9.05 -11.13
N LEU A 23 -15.06 9.24 -10.50
CA LEU A 23 -14.56 10.03 -9.38
C LEU A 23 -13.39 9.34 -8.70
N ALA A 24 -12.23 9.92 -8.59
CA ALA A 24 -10.95 9.32 -8.28
C ALA A 24 -10.32 9.64 -6.95
N ALA A 25 -9.38 8.86 -6.54
CA ALA A 25 -8.57 9.15 -5.36
C ALA A 25 -7.24 8.40 -5.25
N SER A 26 -6.21 8.78 -5.96
CA SER A 26 -4.84 8.44 -5.50
C SER A 26 -4.45 9.27 -4.27
N ASP A 27 -4.81 10.57 -4.27
CA ASP A 27 -4.45 11.48 -3.16
C ASP A 27 -5.32 11.31 -1.92
N ALA A 28 -6.58 10.84 -2.03
CA ALA A 28 -7.39 10.61 -0.84
C ALA A 28 -6.99 9.34 -0.09
N PHE A 29 -6.51 8.31 -0.77
CA PHE A 29 -5.93 7.13 -0.10
C PHE A 29 -4.56 7.46 0.51
N ALA A 30 -3.71 8.22 -0.19
CA ALA A 30 -2.45 8.73 0.35
C ALA A 30 -2.68 9.73 1.50
N ALA A 31 -3.70 10.60 1.41
CA ALA A 31 -4.06 11.53 2.49
C ALA A 31 -4.63 10.80 3.72
N GLN A 32 -5.37 9.71 3.55
CA GLN A 32 -5.86 8.90 4.66
C GLN A 32 -4.73 8.13 5.35
N GLU A 33 -3.71 7.70 4.59
CA GLU A 33 -2.49 7.09 5.12
C GLU A 33 -1.58 8.14 5.78
N GLN A 34 -1.48 9.37 5.22
CA GLN A 34 -0.67 10.46 5.78
C GLN A 34 -1.25 11.06 7.06
N GLN A 35 -2.57 11.03 7.27
CA GLN A 35 -3.18 11.47 8.53
C GLN A 35 -2.81 10.58 9.73
N GLN A 36 -2.19 9.44 9.50
CA GLN A 36 -1.69 8.54 10.56
C GLN A 36 -0.21 8.77 10.91
N GLN A 37 0.50 9.63 10.16
CA GLN A 37 1.86 10.05 10.52
C GLN A 37 1.85 11.52 11.00
N PRO A 38 2.50 11.86 12.12
CA PRO A 38 2.70 13.24 12.49
C PRO A 38 3.59 13.92 11.44
N THR A 39 3.02 14.87 10.69
CA THR A 39 3.78 15.70 9.76
C THR A 39 4.81 16.54 10.53
N PRO A 40 6.05 16.69 10.04
CA PRO A 40 6.97 17.67 10.60
C PRO A 40 6.43 19.08 10.36
N PRO A 41 6.55 20.01 11.32
CA PRO A 41 6.04 21.37 11.18
C PRO A 41 6.78 22.10 10.06
N PRO A 42 6.08 22.93 9.24
CA PRO A 42 6.72 23.76 8.24
C PRO A 42 7.64 24.78 8.90
N SER A 43 8.78 25.02 8.29
CA SER A 43 9.76 26.05 8.69
C SER A 43 9.07 27.42 8.77
N ALA A 44 9.17 28.08 9.93
CA ALA A 44 8.61 29.41 10.15
C ALA A 44 9.27 30.45 9.25
N ALA A 45 8.62 30.80 8.16
CA ALA A 45 8.80 32.09 7.52
C ALA A 45 8.08 33.14 8.37
N VAL A 46 8.77 34.25 8.68
CA VAL A 46 8.18 35.41 9.37
C VAL A 46 7.05 35.93 8.48
N GLN A 47 5.82 35.66 8.87
CA GLN A 47 4.64 36.20 8.21
C GLN A 47 4.16 37.44 8.98
N THR A 48 4.02 38.54 8.28
CA THR A 48 3.20 39.67 8.72
C THR A 48 1.78 39.19 9.02
N PRO A 49 1.14 39.59 10.11
CA PRO A 49 -0.19 39.10 10.44
C PRO A 49 -1.19 39.52 9.35
N PRO A 50 -1.98 38.57 8.83
CA PRO A 50 -3.06 38.90 7.91
C PRO A 50 -4.15 39.71 8.64
N PRO A 51 -4.93 40.55 7.92
CA PRO A 51 -6.04 41.26 8.51
C PRO A 51 -7.03 40.28 9.14
N LEU A 52 -7.54 40.61 10.33
CA LEU A 52 -8.48 39.80 11.10
C LEU A 52 -9.72 39.48 10.26
N THR A 53 -9.77 38.29 9.70
CA THR A 53 -10.98 37.74 9.10
C THR A 53 -11.98 37.48 10.23
N PRO A 54 -13.27 37.84 10.11
CA PRO A 54 -14.27 37.54 11.12
C PRO A 54 -14.25 36.03 11.44
N ALA A 55 -14.20 35.69 12.71
CA ALA A 55 -14.20 34.30 13.17
C ALA A 55 -15.41 33.58 12.56
N ALA A 56 -15.16 32.46 11.86
CA ALA A 56 -16.24 31.62 11.35
C ALA A 56 -17.16 31.20 12.51
N PRO A 57 -18.50 31.17 12.34
CA PRO A 57 -19.39 30.77 13.39
C PRO A 57 -18.99 29.40 13.94
N PRO A 58 -19.10 29.18 15.27
CA PRO A 58 -18.67 27.93 15.88
C PRO A 58 -19.42 26.76 15.25
N ARG A 59 -18.67 25.78 14.72
CA ARG A 59 -19.24 24.58 14.12
C ARG A 59 -20.00 23.81 15.20
N LYS A 60 -21.22 23.37 14.89
CA LYS A 60 -21.95 22.47 15.80
C LYS A 60 -21.06 21.26 16.12
N PRO A 61 -20.95 20.88 17.40
CA PRO A 61 -20.17 19.72 17.76
C PRO A 61 -20.73 18.47 17.08
N PRO A 62 -19.86 17.50 16.68
CA PRO A 62 -20.32 16.26 16.05
C PRO A 62 -21.21 15.47 17.01
N PRO A 63 -22.18 14.69 16.52
CA PRO A 63 -23.03 13.84 17.35
C PRO A 63 -22.21 12.72 18.02
N PHE A 64 -22.73 12.18 19.14
CA PHE A 64 -22.18 10.96 19.73
C PHE A 64 -22.22 9.80 18.69
N PRO A 65 -21.21 8.91 18.61
CA PRO A 65 -20.04 8.77 19.51
C PRO A 65 -18.84 9.68 19.18
N ASN A 66 -18.85 10.46 18.10
CA ASN A 66 -17.70 11.25 17.63
C ASN A 66 -17.27 12.37 18.60
N ARG A 67 -18.03 12.60 19.67
CA ARG A 67 -17.73 13.54 20.75
C ARG A 67 -17.06 12.90 21.97
N ALA A 68 -16.91 11.56 22.00
CA ALA A 68 -16.45 10.86 23.19
C ALA A 68 -15.06 11.35 23.66
N ASN A 69 -14.15 11.68 22.72
CA ASN A 69 -12.85 12.23 23.06
C ASN A 69 -12.91 13.63 23.72
N GLU A 70 -14.02 14.37 23.58
CA GLU A 70 -14.21 15.69 24.22
C GLU A 70 -14.54 15.55 25.71
N ILE A 71 -15.17 14.45 26.12
CA ILE A 71 -15.57 14.16 27.49
C ILE A 71 -14.60 13.20 28.22
N MET A 72 -13.69 12.56 27.49
CA MET A 72 -12.66 11.71 28.09
C MET A 72 -11.55 12.50 28.76
N PRO A 73 -10.90 11.94 29.79
CA PRO A 73 -9.72 12.54 30.39
C PRO A 73 -8.65 12.84 29.33
N SER A 74 -7.87 13.90 29.52
CA SER A 74 -6.84 14.33 28.55
C SER A 74 -5.76 13.26 28.28
N TRP A 75 -5.58 12.33 29.22
CA TRP A 75 -4.62 11.23 29.08
C TRP A 75 -5.13 10.03 28.27
N LEU A 76 -6.44 9.95 27.93
CA LEU A 76 -7.03 8.86 27.19
C LEU A 76 -7.64 9.36 25.88
N ARG A 77 -7.29 8.72 24.79
CA ARG A 77 -7.89 8.94 23.46
C ARG A 77 -8.31 7.62 22.85
N VAL A 78 -9.47 7.62 22.21
CA VAL A 78 -10.02 6.46 21.51
C VAL A 78 -10.32 6.80 20.06
N ARG A 79 -10.21 5.83 19.18
CA ARG A 79 -10.52 5.94 17.75
C ARG A 79 -11.09 4.66 17.24
N GLY A 80 -12.04 4.73 16.33
CA GLY A 80 -12.58 3.57 15.65
C GLY A 80 -12.69 3.76 14.15
N GLU A 81 -12.68 2.66 13.43
CA GLU A 81 -12.89 2.56 11.99
C GLU A 81 -13.81 1.38 11.71
N PHE A 82 -14.80 1.61 10.87
CA PHE A 82 -15.63 0.58 10.26
C PHE A 82 -15.51 0.71 8.75
N ARG A 83 -15.19 -0.38 8.06
CA ARG A 83 -15.02 -0.40 6.61
C ARG A 83 -15.76 -1.60 6.01
N GLU A 84 -16.63 -1.31 5.06
CA GLU A 84 -17.27 -2.30 4.21
C GLU A 84 -16.78 -2.12 2.76
N ARG A 85 -16.45 -3.23 2.10
CA ARG A 85 -16.02 -3.23 0.71
C ARG A 85 -16.60 -4.43 -0.03
N VAL A 86 -17.19 -4.19 -1.18
CA VAL A 86 -17.63 -5.23 -2.11
C VAL A 86 -16.65 -5.25 -3.27
N GLU A 87 -16.13 -6.42 -3.59
CA GLU A 87 -15.23 -6.64 -4.71
C GLU A 87 -15.86 -7.65 -5.68
N GLY A 88 -15.71 -7.38 -6.98
CA GLY A 88 -15.99 -8.32 -8.04
C GLY A 88 -14.68 -8.77 -8.70
N VAL A 89 -14.69 -9.98 -9.21
CA VAL A 89 -13.60 -10.53 -10.02
C VAL A 89 -14.22 -11.22 -11.21
N ASP A 90 -13.82 -10.80 -12.41
CA ASP A 90 -14.18 -11.50 -13.64
C ASP A 90 -12.96 -12.25 -14.17
N ASN A 91 -13.16 -13.50 -14.60
CA ASN A 91 -12.14 -14.38 -15.17
C ASN A 91 -10.92 -14.58 -14.25
N ALA A 92 -11.15 -14.89 -12.97
CA ALA A 92 -10.09 -15.18 -12.00
C ALA A 92 -9.07 -16.20 -12.56
N GLY A 93 -7.77 -15.90 -12.43
CA GLY A 93 -6.70 -16.71 -13.02
C GLY A 93 -6.72 -16.72 -14.54
N PHE A 94 -7.28 -15.67 -15.16
CA PHE A 94 -7.40 -15.50 -16.62
C PHE A 94 -8.23 -16.60 -17.30
N THR A 95 -9.19 -17.17 -16.59
CA THR A 95 -10.05 -18.28 -17.03
C THR A 95 -11.46 -17.81 -17.28
N ALA A 96 -12.02 -18.09 -18.47
CA ALA A 96 -13.36 -17.66 -18.86
C ALA A 96 -14.45 -18.16 -17.89
N GLY A 97 -15.34 -17.25 -17.46
CA GLY A 97 -16.47 -17.56 -16.60
C GLY A 97 -16.12 -17.96 -15.17
N ARG A 98 -14.86 -17.78 -14.78
CA ARG A 98 -14.42 -17.96 -13.39
C ARG A 98 -14.60 -16.64 -12.64
N ASP A 99 -15.85 -16.29 -12.40
CA ASP A 99 -16.26 -15.00 -11.81
C ASP A 99 -16.59 -15.17 -10.34
N ASP A 100 -16.25 -14.17 -9.52
CA ASP A 100 -16.55 -14.12 -8.09
C ASP A 100 -17.04 -12.73 -7.68
N ALA A 101 -17.83 -12.67 -6.61
CA ALA A 101 -18.21 -11.42 -5.97
C ALA A 101 -18.34 -11.67 -4.47
N TYR A 102 -17.66 -10.87 -3.69
CA TYR A 102 -17.59 -11.05 -2.24
C TYR A 102 -17.57 -9.71 -1.51
N TYR A 103 -17.89 -9.74 -0.24
CA TYR A 103 -17.77 -8.57 0.62
C TYR A 103 -16.69 -8.77 1.69
N LEU A 104 -16.11 -7.66 2.09
CA LEU A 104 -15.08 -7.56 3.11
C LEU A 104 -15.54 -6.56 4.17
N SER A 105 -15.67 -7.03 5.41
CA SER A 105 -15.99 -6.21 6.57
C SER A 105 -14.76 -6.06 7.45
N ARG A 106 -14.53 -4.85 7.99
CA ARG A 106 -13.45 -4.59 8.94
C ARG A 106 -13.86 -3.59 9.99
N VAL A 107 -13.66 -3.95 11.25
CA VAL A 107 -13.78 -3.06 12.40
C VAL A 107 -12.41 -2.94 13.08
N ARG A 108 -12.01 -1.71 13.41
CA ARG A 108 -10.84 -1.41 14.24
C ARG A 108 -11.25 -0.49 15.36
N PHE A 109 -10.73 -0.74 16.55
CA PHE A 109 -10.88 0.14 17.70
C PHE A 109 -9.53 0.32 18.39
N SER A 110 -9.13 1.56 18.60
CA SER A 110 -7.85 1.91 19.23
C SER A 110 -8.10 2.71 20.49
N ALA A 111 -7.30 2.45 21.51
CA ALA A 111 -7.21 3.25 22.72
C ALA A 111 -5.73 3.60 22.97
N THR A 112 -5.44 4.89 23.22
CA THR A 112 -4.12 5.39 23.55
C THR A 112 -4.19 6.09 24.88
N ALA A 113 -3.38 5.63 25.85
CA ALA A 113 -3.19 6.28 27.14
C ALA A 113 -1.82 6.97 27.19
N THR A 114 -1.79 8.23 27.57
CA THR A 114 -0.56 9.07 27.59
C THR A 114 -0.28 9.60 28.99
N ALA A 115 0.94 9.39 29.48
CA ALA A 115 1.41 9.92 30.76
C ALA A 115 2.82 10.52 30.59
N LYS A 116 2.94 11.84 30.71
CA LYS A 116 4.22 12.59 30.52
C LYS A 116 4.86 12.21 29.16
N ASN A 117 5.98 11.50 29.19
CA ASN A 117 6.79 11.11 28.03
C ASN A 117 6.56 9.65 27.61
N ILE A 118 5.50 9.01 28.08
CA ILE A 118 5.17 7.62 27.76
C ILE A 118 3.73 7.57 27.25
N ALA A 119 3.50 6.83 26.16
CA ALA A 119 2.17 6.50 25.72
C ALA A 119 2.05 4.99 25.44
N GLY A 120 0.91 4.40 25.79
CA GLY A 120 0.56 3.03 25.44
C GLY A 120 -0.61 3.01 24.49
N THR A 121 -0.50 2.29 23.40
CA THR A 121 -1.59 2.11 22.43
C THR A 121 -1.94 0.65 22.28
N ILE A 122 -3.24 0.35 22.31
CA ILE A 122 -3.80 -0.94 21.91
C ILE A 122 -4.79 -0.71 20.76
N GLN A 123 -4.75 -1.55 19.73
CA GLN A 123 -5.73 -1.57 18.65
C GLN A 123 -6.25 -2.99 18.47
N LEU A 124 -7.54 -3.14 18.59
CA LEU A 124 -8.28 -4.35 18.28
C LEU A 124 -8.77 -4.31 16.85
N GLN A 125 -8.83 -5.47 16.19
CA GLN A 125 -9.38 -5.63 14.84
C GLN A 125 -10.23 -6.88 14.76
N ASP A 126 -11.33 -6.79 13.99
CA ASP A 126 -12.01 -7.92 13.40
C ASP A 126 -12.20 -7.67 11.90
N ALA A 127 -11.77 -8.59 11.05
CA ALA A 127 -11.86 -8.49 9.61
C ALA A 127 -12.39 -9.80 9.03
N ARG A 128 -13.44 -9.71 8.22
CA ARG A 128 -14.17 -10.87 7.69
C ARG A 128 -14.34 -10.76 6.19
N VAL A 129 -14.45 -11.92 5.54
CA VAL A 129 -14.89 -12.05 4.16
C VAL A 129 -16.14 -12.90 4.11
N GLY A 130 -17.11 -12.50 3.29
CA GLY A 130 -18.30 -13.29 3.03
C GLY A 130 -18.54 -13.48 1.54
N ASP A 131 -19.25 -14.56 1.21
CA ASP A 131 -19.66 -14.97 -0.14
C ASP A 131 -18.51 -15.24 -1.13
N LYS A 132 -17.25 -15.25 -0.68
CA LYS A 132 -16.09 -15.55 -1.53
C LYS A 132 -16.06 -17.05 -1.88
N SER A 133 -16.09 -17.34 -3.17
CA SER A 133 -16.16 -18.71 -3.71
C SER A 133 -14.87 -19.17 -4.39
N ILE A 134 -13.99 -18.23 -4.81
CA ILE A 134 -12.76 -18.55 -5.53
C ILE A 134 -11.53 -18.20 -4.69
N GLY A 135 -10.65 -19.17 -4.49
CA GLY A 135 -9.40 -19.02 -3.75
C GLY A 135 -9.58 -18.98 -2.24
N PRO A 136 -8.53 -18.64 -1.47
CA PRO A 136 -8.55 -18.69 -0.02
C PRO A 136 -9.43 -17.59 0.59
N THR A 137 -9.99 -17.88 1.76
CA THR A 137 -10.70 -16.93 2.62
C THR A 137 -9.89 -16.51 3.86
N ALA A 138 -8.76 -17.15 4.11
CA ALA A 138 -7.82 -16.78 5.18
C ALA A 138 -7.15 -15.41 4.89
N SER A 139 -6.13 -15.03 5.65
CA SER A 139 -5.36 -13.82 5.36
C SER A 139 -4.88 -13.79 3.90
N PRO A 140 -5.03 -12.66 3.19
CA PRO A 140 -5.32 -11.30 3.69
C PRO A 140 -6.81 -10.93 3.79
N PHE A 141 -7.75 -11.84 3.57
CA PHE A 141 -9.20 -11.58 3.55
C PHE A 141 -9.80 -11.60 4.96
N THR A 142 -9.40 -12.56 5.78
CA THR A 142 -9.87 -12.72 7.16
C THR A 142 -8.74 -12.55 8.17
N ALA A 143 -9.00 -11.77 9.21
CA ALA A 143 -8.28 -11.73 10.47
C ALA A 143 -9.35 -11.67 11.57
N SER A 144 -9.59 -12.79 12.26
CA SER A 144 -10.58 -12.87 13.35
C SER A 144 -10.18 -11.92 14.48
N PHE A 145 -11.14 -11.59 15.35
CA PHE A 145 -10.94 -10.64 16.44
C PHE A 145 -9.62 -10.88 17.19
N ASP A 146 -8.72 -9.89 17.13
CA ASP A 146 -7.40 -9.96 17.74
C ASP A 146 -6.82 -8.57 18.05
N VAL A 147 -5.70 -8.57 18.76
CA VAL A 147 -4.86 -7.40 19.01
C VAL A 147 -3.96 -7.15 17.79
N ARG A 148 -4.40 -6.23 16.94
CA ARG A 148 -3.66 -5.84 15.74
C ARG A 148 -2.43 -4.99 16.05
N GLN A 149 -2.51 -4.08 17.02
CA GLN A 149 -1.38 -3.30 17.51
C GLN A 149 -1.42 -3.25 19.03
N ALA A 150 -0.24 -3.37 19.65
CA ALA A 150 -0.02 -3.15 21.08
C ALA A 150 1.42 -2.70 21.28
N TYR A 151 1.62 -1.42 21.56
CA TYR A 151 2.95 -0.85 21.69
C TYR A 151 3.01 0.25 22.75
N ALA A 152 4.22 0.47 23.23
CA ALA A 152 4.59 1.59 24.08
C ALA A 152 5.49 2.57 23.34
N ASP A 153 5.19 3.84 23.43
CA ASP A 153 5.99 4.97 22.97
C ASP A 153 6.77 5.57 24.13
N LEU A 154 8.07 5.72 23.96
CA LEU A 154 8.99 6.36 24.91
C LEU A 154 9.51 7.66 24.30
N GLY A 155 9.24 8.79 24.95
CA GLY A 155 9.45 10.14 24.43
C GLY A 155 8.25 10.61 23.59
N HIS A 156 8.28 11.89 23.20
CA HIS A 156 7.30 12.44 22.26
C HIS A 156 7.76 12.23 20.81
N ALA A 157 6.81 12.06 19.90
CA ALA A 157 7.12 11.94 18.47
C ALA A 157 7.93 13.13 17.91
N THR A 158 7.88 14.29 18.57
CA THR A 158 8.68 15.50 18.23
C THR A 158 10.04 15.57 18.91
N SER A 159 10.34 14.66 19.86
CA SER A 159 11.63 14.64 20.57
C SER A 159 12.78 14.27 19.66
N ARG A 160 14.00 14.66 20.04
CA ARG A 160 15.22 14.22 19.31
C ARG A 160 15.42 12.71 19.31
N LEU A 161 15.00 12.07 20.40
CA LEU A 161 15.00 10.62 20.56
C LEU A 161 13.60 10.16 20.91
N PHE A 162 13.12 9.20 20.16
CA PHE A 162 11.82 8.55 20.32
C PHE A 162 11.98 7.05 20.10
N ALA A 163 11.32 6.23 20.91
CA ALA A 163 11.32 4.80 20.72
C ALA A 163 9.89 4.26 20.75
N ARG A 164 9.59 3.26 19.91
CA ARG A 164 8.36 2.49 19.92
C ARG A 164 8.67 1.00 20.02
N LEU A 165 8.07 0.33 21.01
CA LEU A 165 8.30 -1.06 21.34
C LEU A 165 6.98 -1.83 21.36
N GLY A 166 6.90 -2.94 20.65
CA GLY A 166 5.73 -3.82 20.60
C GLY A 166 5.17 -4.01 19.19
N ARG A 167 3.94 -4.53 19.10
CA ARG A 167 3.25 -4.77 17.83
C ARG A 167 2.78 -3.47 17.21
N GLN A 168 3.31 -3.15 16.04
CA GLN A 168 3.14 -1.84 15.39
C GLN A 168 3.15 -1.94 13.86
N GLU A 169 2.65 -0.93 13.20
CA GLU A 169 2.87 -0.70 11.78
C GLU A 169 4.27 -0.10 11.55
N ILE A 170 4.91 -0.51 10.46
CA ILE A 170 6.14 0.08 9.94
C ILE A 170 5.92 0.43 8.48
N ALA A 171 6.18 1.69 8.12
CA ALA A 171 6.10 2.18 6.76
C ALA A 171 7.22 3.20 6.50
N PHE A 172 7.81 3.14 5.32
CA PHE A 172 8.87 4.06 4.89
C PHE A 172 8.63 4.54 3.45
N GLY A 173 8.96 5.81 3.20
CA GLY A 173 8.89 6.44 1.90
C GLY A 173 7.51 6.30 1.26
N ASP A 174 7.49 5.88 -0.01
CA ASP A 174 6.27 5.61 -0.78
C ASP A 174 5.70 4.19 -0.56
N GLN A 175 6.17 3.50 0.48
CA GLN A 175 5.74 2.14 0.86
C GLN A 175 5.92 1.07 -0.24
N ARG A 176 6.81 1.31 -1.21
CA ARG A 176 7.09 0.34 -2.28
C ARG A 176 7.82 -0.88 -1.78
N LEU A 177 8.63 -0.73 -0.72
CA LEU A 177 9.37 -1.82 -0.08
C LEU A 177 8.87 -2.17 1.31
N VAL A 178 8.47 -1.18 2.11
CA VAL A 178 8.02 -1.38 3.49
C VAL A 178 6.77 -0.56 3.75
N GLY A 179 5.66 -1.24 4.00
CA GLY A 179 4.36 -0.61 4.27
C GLY A 179 3.41 -1.51 5.04
N HIS A 180 2.36 -0.92 5.55
CA HIS A 180 1.36 -1.58 6.39
C HIS A 180 0.23 -2.28 5.63
N ALA A 181 0.20 -2.15 4.29
CA ALA A 181 -0.75 -2.81 3.40
C ALA A 181 -2.23 -2.66 3.82
N ASN A 182 -2.67 -1.44 4.17
CA ASN A 182 -4.01 -1.19 4.72
C ASN A 182 -5.16 -1.41 3.72
N TRP A 183 -4.88 -1.50 2.42
CA TRP A 183 -5.87 -1.97 1.45
C TRP A 183 -6.36 -3.37 1.78
N LEU A 184 -5.45 -4.29 2.13
CA LEU A 184 -5.80 -5.63 2.55
C LEU A 184 -6.74 -5.58 3.77
N ASN A 185 -7.66 -6.54 3.85
CA ASN A 185 -8.64 -6.54 4.94
C ASN A 185 -7.97 -6.71 6.31
N SER A 186 -6.97 -7.57 6.38
CA SER A 186 -6.17 -7.79 7.59
C SER A 186 -5.14 -6.67 7.86
N GLY A 187 -4.55 -6.07 6.80
CA GLY A 187 -3.38 -5.20 6.92
C GLY A 187 -2.11 -5.96 7.30
N ARG A 188 -1.02 -5.24 7.59
CA ARG A 188 0.26 -5.80 8.04
C ARG A 188 0.77 -5.07 9.27
N THR A 189 1.28 -5.83 10.24
CA THR A 189 1.96 -5.32 11.44
C THR A 189 3.23 -6.12 11.70
N PHE A 190 4.07 -5.59 12.58
CA PHE A 190 5.34 -6.16 12.98
C PHE A 190 5.44 -6.13 14.51
N ASP A 191 5.89 -7.21 15.11
CA ASP A 191 6.39 -7.19 16.48
C ASP A 191 7.83 -6.64 16.42
N ALA A 192 8.05 -5.41 16.96
CA ALA A 192 9.24 -4.64 16.66
C ALA A 192 9.71 -3.74 17.82
N ALA A 193 11.02 -3.46 17.80
CA ALA A 193 11.62 -2.32 18.45
C ALA A 193 12.07 -1.32 17.38
N ARG A 194 11.64 -0.09 17.47
CA ARG A 194 12.04 1.02 16.57
C ARG A 194 12.51 2.20 17.39
N VAL A 195 13.65 2.76 17.01
CA VAL A 195 14.21 3.99 17.59
C VAL A 195 14.33 5.03 16.48
N THR A 196 13.81 6.21 16.72
CA THR A 196 13.86 7.35 15.81
C THR A 196 14.74 8.44 16.43
N PHE A 197 15.76 8.83 15.71
CA PHE A 197 16.63 9.95 16.05
C PHE A 197 16.37 11.12 15.10
N LYS A 198 16.04 12.29 15.64
CA LYS A 198 15.72 13.51 14.88
C LYS A 198 16.71 14.61 15.15
N THR A 199 17.25 15.16 14.08
CA THR A 199 17.98 16.43 14.06
C THR A 199 17.37 17.31 12.97
N LYS A 200 17.51 18.63 13.07
CA LYS A 200 17.25 19.47 11.89
C LYS A 200 18.49 19.49 11.02
N PRO A 201 18.45 18.94 9.79
CA PRO A 201 17.30 18.62 8.91
C PRO A 201 17.04 17.12 8.68
N ALA A 202 17.56 16.24 9.51
CA ALA A 202 17.55 14.80 9.23
C ALA A 202 16.81 14.00 10.31
N GLN A 203 16.20 12.90 9.88
CA GLN A 203 15.67 11.87 10.75
C GLN A 203 16.30 10.52 10.36
N VAL A 204 16.56 9.69 11.36
CA VAL A 204 17.02 8.30 11.18
C VAL A 204 16.16 7.39 12.03
N ASP A 205 15.58 6.38 11.43
CA ASP A 205 14.87 5.29 12.07
C ASP A 205 15.75 4.03 12.02
N VAL A 206 15.95 3.37 13.15
CA VAL A 206 16.59 2.05 13.24
C VAL A 206 15.61 1.10 13.88
N PHE A 207 15.46 -0.10 13.32
CA PHE A 207 14.49 -1.06 13.82
C PHE A 207 14.95 -2.51 13.70
N ALA A 208 14.39 -3.35 14.57
CA ALA A 208 14.42 -4.81 14.47
C ALA A 208 13.01 -5.33 14.65
N ALA A 209 12.57 -6.21 13.78
CA ALA A 209 11.18 -6.62 13.65
C ALA A 209 11.02 -8.09 13.24
N SER A 210 9.84 -8.63 13.51
CA SER A 210 9.32 -9.85 12.91
C SER A 210 7.92 -9.58 12.37
N VAL A 211 7.63 -9.99 11.13
CA VAL A 211 6.28 -9.80 10.57
C VAL A 211 5.27 -10.66 11.34
N VAL A 212 4.13 -10.09 11.67
CA VAL A 212 3.05 -10.81 12.36
C VAL A 212 2.35 -11.76 11.39
N ARG A 213 2.20 -13.01 11.78
CA ARG A 213 1.42 -14.02 11.07
C ARG A 213 -0.02 -13.98 11.55
N ILE A 214 -0.93 -13.77 10.64
CA ILE A 214 -2.36 -13.74 10.89
C ILE A 214 -2.87 -15.19 10.83
N LEU A 215 -3.44 -15.67 11.94
CA LEU A 215 -3.88 -17.03 12.14
C LEU A 215 -5.41 -17.08 12.28
N PRO A 216 -6.13 -17.71 11.34
CA PRO A 216 -7.59 -17.82 11.44
C PRO A 216 -8.02 -18.58 12.69
N GLY A 217 -8.83 -17.94 13.55
CA GLY A 217 -9.38 -18.56 14.77
C GLY A 217 -8.41 -18.68 15.95
N GLU A 218 -7.19 -18.17 15.83
CA GLU A 218 -6.19 -18.09 16.89
C GLU A 218 -5.67 -16.66 17.02
N PHE A 219 -5.01 -16.35 18.14
CA PHE A 219 -4.28 -15.10 18.27
C PHE A 219 -3.08 -15.03 17.32
N ASP A 220 -2.91 -13.89 16.69
CA ASP A 220 -1.81 -13.62 15.77
C ASP A 220 -0.46 -13.72 16.48
N LYS A 221 0.51 -14.33 15.82
CA LYS A 221 1.84 -14.62 16.38
C LYS A 221 2.95 -13.96 15.59
N SER A 222 4.07 -13.67 16.23
CA SER A 222 5.32 -13.29 15.55
C SER A 222 5.69 -14.32 14.49
N GLY A 223 6.32 -13.87 13.41
CA GLY A 223 6.79 -14.74 12.35
C GLY A 223 7.80 -15.76 12.83
N ASN A 224 7.57 -17.04 12.54
CA ASN A 224 8.46 -18.13 12.90
C ASN A 224 9.73 -18.11 12.01
N GLY A 225 10.86 -17.68 12.57
CA GLY A 225 12.13 -17.56 11.83
C GLY A 225 12.20 -16.43 10.80
N ASN A 226 11.12 -15.65 10.64
CA ASN A 226 11.10 -14.48 9.79
C ASN A 226 11.58 -13.26 10.59
N ARG A 227 12.66 -12.61 10.11
CA ARG A 227 13.25 -11.44 10.76
C ARG A 227 13.45 -10.33 9.73
N PHE A 228 13.25 -9.11 10.20
CA PHE A 228 13.42 -7.92 9.38
C PHE A 228 14.02 -6.79 10.23
N ALA A 229 15.14 -6.27 9.81
CA ALA A 229 15.81 -5.18 10.52
C ALA A 229 16.39 -4.17 9.53
N GLY A 230 16.70 -2.97 10.01
CA GLY A 230 17.31 -1.99 9.14
C GLY A 230 17.37 -0.59 9.70
N ALA A 231 17.86 0.30 8.84
CA ALA A 231 17.86 1.73 9.05
C ALA A 231 17.27 2.45 7.83
N TYR A 232 16.50 3.49 8.10
CA TYR A 232 15.93 4.40 7.10
C TYR A 232 16.22 5.83 7.54
N ALA A 233 16.82 6.63 6.68
CA ALA A 233 17.11 8.02 6.95
C ALA A 233 16.35 8.93 5.99
N SER A 234 16.09 10.17 6.39
CA SER A 234 15.48 11.20 5.55
C SER A 234 16.14 12.54 5.82
N SER A 235 16.54 13.27 4.77
CA SER A 235 17.13 14.60 4.89
C SER A 235 16.70 15.53 3.75
N GLY A 236 16.14 16.70 4.10
CA GLY A 236 15.67 17.73 3.15
C GLY A 236 16.70 18.80 2.79
N ARG A 237 17.97 18.72 3.26
CA ARG A 237 19.00 19.76 2.99
C ARG A 237 19.99 19.40 1.89
N VAL A 238 20.03 18.14 1.50
CA VAL A 238 21.05 17.66 0.55
C VAL A 238 20.69 18.07 -0.89
N ILE A 239 19.41 18.15 -1.17
CA ILE A 239 18.89 18.50 -2.51
C ILE A 239 17.98 19.72 -2.39
N PRO A 240 18.19 20.78 -3.19
CA PRO A 240 17.28 21.93 -3.23
C PRO A 240 15.83 21.48 -3.56
N GLN A 241 14.86 21.93 -2.75
CA GLN A 241 13.43 21.57 -2.88
C GLN A 241 13.15 20.06 -2.91
N GLY A 242 14.04 19.24 -2.35
CA GLY A 242 13.92 17.80 -2.37
C GLY A 242 14.39 17.16 -1.06
N THR A 243 14.10 15.87 -0.96
CA THR A 243 14.49 15.00 0.16
C THR A 243 15.20 13.78 -0.39
N ILE A 244 16.30 13.38 0.26
CA ILE A 244 16.97 12.11 0.03
C ILE A 244 16.65 11.17 1.19
N GLU A 245 16.33 9.94 0.87
CA GLU A 245 15.92 8.91 1.83
C GLU A 245 16.72 7.62 1.61
N PRO A 246 18.00 7.55 2.06
CA PRO A 246 18.80 6.33 1.99
C PRO A 246 18.34 5.30 3.02
N TYR A 247 18.46 4.02 2.67
CA TYR A 247 18.08 2.93 3.55
C TYR A 247 18.98 1.69 3.37
N VAL A 248 18.98 0.88 4.42
CA VAL A 248 19.49 -0.49 4.43
C VAL A 248 18.51 -1.37 5.19
N PHE A 249 18.07 -2.48 4.57
CA PHE A 249 17.18 -3.47 5.17
C PHE A 249 17.82 -4.85 5.07
N TRP A 250 17.77 -5.60 6.17
CA TRP A 250 18.10 -7.00 6.23
C TRP A 250 16.84 -7.82 6.42
N LYS A 251 16.64 -8.84 5.58
CA LYS A 251 15.53 -9.78 5.66
C LYS A 251 16.02 -11.20 5.74
N ARG A 252 15.49 -11.96 6.69
CA ARG A 252 15.63 -13.40 6.78
C ARG A 252 14.26 -14.06 6.79
N ASP A 253 14.10 -15.14 6.01
CA ASP A 253 12.89 -15.96 5.95
C ASP A 253 13.29 -17.42 5.71
N ILE A 254 12.93 -18.32 6.64
CA ILE A 254 13.34 -19.73 6.60
C ILE A 254 12.45 -20.61 5.71
N ASN A 255 11.42 -20.06 5.08
CA ASN A 255 10.41 -20.80 4.32
C ASN A 255 10.36 -20.35 2.85
N GLN A 256 11.51 -20.16 2.23
CA GLN A 256 11.59 -19.78 0.82
C GLN A 256 12.11 -20.96 -0.02
N ARG A 257 11.64 -21.04 -1.27
CA ARG A 257 12.05 -22.10 -2.19
C ARG A 257 13.22 -21.62 -3.05
N ALA A 258 14.33 -22.32 -2.96
CA ALA A 258 15.51 -22.16 -3.79
C ALA A 258 15.32 -22.68 -5.22
N GLU A 259 16.24 -22.41 -6.15
CA GLU A 259 16.15 -22.85 -7.55
C GLU A 259 16.10 -24.38 -7.70
N ASN A 260 16.82 -25.09 -6.86
CA ASN A 260 16.79 -26.57 -6.78
C ASN A 260 15.46 -27.14 -6.28
N GLY A 261 14.47 -26.27 -5.95
CA GLY A 261 13.15 -26.65 -5.45
C GLY A 261 13.08 -26.97 -3.96
N ILE A 262 14.19 -26.96 -3.23
CA ILE A 262 14.25 -27.21 -1.79
C ILE A 262 13.83 -25.94 -1.04
N VAL A 263 13.10 -26.10 0.06
CA VAL A 263 12.79 -24.99 0.97
C VAL A 263 13.99 -24.73 1.87
N ASP A 264 14.49 -23.51 1.86
CA ASP A 264 15.70 -23.13 2.59
C ASP A 264 15.59 -21.69 3.11
N SER A 265 16.63 -21.21 3.77
CA SER A 265 16.70 -19.89 4.37
C SER A 265 17.08 -18.84 3.33
N LEU A 266 16.20 -17.87 3.14
CA LEU A 266 16.50 -16.59 2.50
C LEU A 266 17.22 -15.70 3.52
N ASP A 267 18.35 -15.14 3.15
CA ASP A 267 19.08 -14.15 3.95
C ASP A 267 19.72 -13.14 3.02
N HIS A 268 19.18 -11.91 3.00
CA HIS A 268 19.72 -10.87 2.11
C HIS A 268 19.61 -9.47 2.70
N VAL A 269 20.47 -8.59 2.20
CA VAL A 269 20.45 -7.16 2.45
C VAL A 269 19.94 -6.43 1.21
N THR A 270 19.03 -5.49 1.43
CA THR A 270 18.57 -4.50 0.44
C THR A 270 19.13 -3.14 0.81
N THR A 271 19.94 -2.55 -0.08
CA THR A 271 20.44 -1.17 0.06
C THR A 271 19.85 -0.30 -1.03
N GLY A 272 19.50 0.93 -0.70
CA GLY A 272 18.92 1.82 -1.70
C GLY A 272 18.73 3.25 -1.21
N ALA A 273 18.17 4.07 -2.09
CA ALA A 273 17.78 5.42 -1.77
C ALA A 273 16.58 5.86 -2.59
N ARG A 274 15.75 6.68 -1.97
CA ARG A 274 14.66 7.41 -2.63
C ARG A 274 14.98 8.90 -2.68
N LEU A 275 14.69 9.54 -3.81
CA LEU A 275 14.81 10.97 -4.04
C LEU A 275 13.44 11.50 -4.42
N VAL A 276 12.94 12.47 -3.68
CA VAL A 276 11.64 13.09 -3.95
C VAL A 276 11.75 14.59 -3.83
N GLY A 277 11.12 15.32 -4.73
CA GLY A 277 11.18 16.78 -4.69
C GLY A 277 10.45 17.44 -5.84
N LYS A 278 10.68 18.76 -5.97
CA LYS A 278 10.06 19.61 -6.96
C LYS A 278 11.07 20.17 -7.94
N LEU A 279 10.66 20.28 -9.20
CA LEU A 279 11.38 20.95 -10.27
C LEU A 279 10.60 22.22 -10.68
N PRO A 280 11.23 23.15 -11.43
CA PRO A 280 10.52 24.25 -12.08
C PRO A 280 9.31 23.74 -12.89
N ALA A 281 8.40 24.64 -13.29
CA ALA A 281 7.21 24.33 -14.07
C ALA A 281 6.18 23.40 -13.39
N ARG A 282 6.10 23.41 -12.04
CA ARG A 282 5.15 22.62 -11.23
C ARG A 282 5.30 21.10 -11.42
N LEU A 283 6.53 20.67 -11.66
CA LEU A 283 6.86 19.26 -11.77
C LEU A 283 7.29 18.71 -10.40
N ASP A 284 6.73 17.59 -10.01
CA ASP A 284 7.18 16.77 -8.88
C ASP A 284 7.91 15.54 -9.42
N TYR A 285 8.97 15.10 -8.75
CA TYR A 285 9.67 13.87 -9.10
C TYR A 285 9.77 12.91 -7.91
N ASN A 286 9.76 11.62 -8.19
CA ASN A 286 9.97 10.54 -7.24
C ASN A 286 10.83 9.45 -7.91
N ILE A 287 12.00 9.20 -7.36
CA ILE A 287 12.96 8.22 -7.89
C ILE A 287 13.39 7.32 -6.74
N GLU A 288 13.35 6.01 -6.94
CA GLU A 288 13.84 5.05 -5.95
C GLU A 288 14.66 3.96 -6.64
N MET A 289 15.81 3.60 -6.05
CA MET A 289 16.65 2.50 -6.52
C MET A 289 17.02 1.60 -5.35
N ALA A 290 17.01 0.28 -5.58
CA ALA A 290 17.33 -0.73 -4.59
C ALA A 290 18.20 -1.83 -5.19
N LEU A 291 19.20 -2.30 -4.42
CA LEU A 291 20.08 -3.41 -4.74
C LEU A 291 19.95 -4.48 -3.67
N GLN A 292 19.93 -5.75 -4.07
CA GLN A 292 19.86 -6.88 -3.14
C GLN A 292 21.05 -7.83 -3.33
N ARG A 293 21.63 -8.24 -2.19
CA ARG A 293 22.74 -9.21 -2.12
C ARG A 293 22.52 -10.12 -0.91
N GLY A 294 22.84 -11.39 -1.07
CA GLY A 294 22.69 -12.40 -0.04
C GLY A 294 22.59 -13.80 -0.60
N THR A 295 21.88 -14.69 0.10
CA THR A 295 21.71 -16.09 -0.29
C THR A 295 20.28 -16.58 -0.09
N LEU A 296 19.89 -17.61 -0.84
CA LEU A 296 18.72 -18.44 -0.60
C LEU A 296 19.14 -19.91 -0.70
N GLY A 297 19.43 -20.52 0.45
CA GLY A 297 20.12 -21.82 0.44
C GLY A 297 21.42 -21.74 -0.35
N PRO A 298 21.57 -22.56 -1.43
CA PRO A 298 22.76 -22.53 -2.28
C PRO A 298 22.80 -21.37 -3.27
N ASP A 299 21.67 -20.68 -3.50
CA ASP A 299 21.57 -19.67 -4.54
C ASP A 299 22.15 -18.33 -4.05
N GLU A 300 23.02 -17.70 -4.83
CA GLU A 300 23.49 -16.34 -4.61
C GLU A 300 22.45 -15.32 -5.10
N ILE A 301 22.11 -14.32 -4.28
CA ILE A 301 21.15 -13.27 -4.66
C ILE A 301 21.88 -12.09 -5.30
N ARG A 302 21.50 -11.74 -6.54
CA ARG A 302 22.01 -10.59 -7.30
C ARG A 302 20.89 -9.85 -7.99
N ALA A 303 20.04 -9.14 -7.22
CA ALA A 303 18.85 -8.49 -7.73
C ALA A 303 18.92 -6.97 -7.58
N TRP A 304 18.08 -6.25 -8.36
CA TRP A 304 17.94 -4.82 -8.28
C TRP A 304 16.57 -4.36 -8.79
N ALA A 305 16.15 -3.15 -8.36
CA ALA A 305 14.93 -2.52 -8.84
C ALA A 305 15.09 -1.00 -8.88
N GLY A 306 14.28 -0.36 -9.73
CA GLY A 306 14.23 1.09 -9.88
C GLY A 306 12.81 1.57 -10.17
N HIS A 307 12.51 2.75 -9.66
CA HIS A 307 11.28 3.49 -9.86
C HIS A 307 11.61 4.93 -10.26
N TRP A 308 10.96 5.44 -11.28
CA TRP A 308 11.07 6.82 -11.76
C TRP A 308 9.69 7.36 -12.07
N GLN A 309 9.33 8.46 -11.44
CA GLN A 309 8.06 9.12 -11.63
C GLN A 309 8.28 10.62 -11.82
N ILE A 310 7.53 11.19 -12.73
CA ILE A 310 7.35 12.64 -12.88
C ILE A 310 5.86 12.95 -12.89
N ARG A 311 5.46 14.00 -12.17
CA ARG A 311 4.08 14.47 -12.10
C ARG A 311 4.04 15.97 -12.37
N GLU A 312 3.19 16.38 -13.28
CA GLU A 312 2.93 17.77 -13.59
C GLU A 312 1.58 18.21 -13.03
N THR A 313 1.56 19.36 -12.35
CA THR A 313 0.31 20.03 -11.97
C THR A 313 -0.04 21.05 -13.05
N VAL A 314 -1.02 20.74 -13.89
CA VAL A 314 -1.46 21.59 -14.97
C VAL A 314 -2.33 22.73 -14.42
N ALA A 315 -2.13 23.95 -14.92
CA ALA A 315 -2.97 25.09 -14.55
C ALA A 315 -4.35 24.95 -15.20
N GLY A 316 -5.41 25.19 -14.45
CA GLY A 316 -6.78 25.16 -14.98
C GLY A 316 -7.82 24.77 -13.95
N ALA A 317 -9.06 24.69 -14.39
CA ALA A 317 -10.16 24.16 -13.59
C ALA A 317 -9.88 22.69 -13.23
N TRP A 318 -10.39 22.23 -12.05
CA TRP A 318 -10.29 20.85 -11.58
C TRP A 318 -8.90 20.39 -11.15
N THR A 319 -7.89 21.26 -11.12
CA THR A 319 -6.51 20.96 -10.70
C THR A 319 -5.96 19.67 -11.33
N PRO A 320 -5.83 19.62 -12.70
CA PRO A 320 -5.41 18.38 -13.36
C PRO A 320 -3.95 18.07 -13.08
N HIS A 321 -3.64 16.78 -12.91
CA HIS A 321 -2.28 16.28 -12.80
C HIS A 321 -2.03 15.23 -13.87
N LEU A 322 -0.87 15.31 -14.50
CA LEU A 322 -0.37 14.31 -15.42
C LEU A 322 0.78 13.56 -14.76
N THR A 323 0.78 12.26 -14.83
CA THR A 323 1.82 11.40 -14.24
C THR A 323 2.41 10.51 -15.33
N GLY A 324 3.74 10.52 -15.45
CA GLY A 324 4.51 9.53 -16.18
C GLY A 324 5.35 8.72 -15.18
N GLU A 325 5.30 7.39 -15.26
CA GLU A 325 6.00 6.52 -14.32
C GLU A 325 6.59 5.32 -15.05
N TYR A 326 7.83 4.95 -14.69
CA TYR A 326 8.48 3.74 -15.12
C TYR A 326 9.03 2.97 -13.91
N ASN A 327 8.76 1.68 -13.87
CA ASN A 327 9.26 0.77 -12.84
C ASN A 327 9.98 -0.39 -13.51
N LEU A 328 11.10 -0.79 -12.91
CA LEU A 328 11.84 -1.96 -13.27
C LEU A 328 12.17 -2.77 -12.02
N ALA A 329 12.06 -4.10 -12.13
CA ALA A 329 12.58 -5.04 -11.15
C ALA A 329 13.22 -6.21 -11.89
N SER A 330 14.43 -6.57 -11.53
CA SER A 330 15.15 -7.68 -12.15
C SER A 330 14.42 -9.00 -11.97
N GLY A 331 14.51 -9.86 -12.98
CA GLY A 331 14.07 -11.24 -13.00
C GLY A 331 15.25 -12.19 -13.15
N ASP A 332 14.97 -13.46 -13.01
CA ASP A 332 15.96 -14.52 -13.10
C ASP A 332 16.15 -14.98 -14.56
N LYS A 333 17.38 -14.87 -15.05
CA LYS A 333 17.75 -15.26 -16.42
C LYS A 333 17.83 -16.75 -16.61
N ASN A 334 18.26 -17.45 -15.57
CA ASN A 334 18.48 -18.90 -15.64
C ASN A 334 18.21 -19.57 -14.27
N PRO A 335 16.97 -19.97 -13.97
CA PRO A 335 16.56 -20.53 -12.68
C PRO A 335 17.16 -21.93 -12.40
N ALA A 336 18.39 -22.18 -12.83
CA ALA A 336 19.13 -23.43 -12.65
C ALA A 336 20.67 -23.19 -12.57
N ASP A 337 21.13 -21.98 -12.24
CA ASP A 337 22.57 -21.66 -12.18
C ASP A 337 23.02 -21.25 -10.78
N ASN A 338 22.16 -21.38 -9.76
CA ASN A 338 22.37 -20.96 -8.37
C ASN A 338 22.63 -19.44 -8.23
N VAL A 339 22.15 -18.62 -9.17
CA VAL A 339 22.22 -17.15 -9.11
C VAL A 339 20.84 -16.56 -9.27
N ARG A 340 20.14 -16.37 -8.17
CA ARG A 340 18.81 -15.79 -8.12
C ARG A 340 18.84 -14.29 -8.39
N GLN A 341 18.28 -13.85 -9.51
CA GLN A 341 18.24 -12.47 -9.94
C GLN A 341 16.85 -11.82 -9.76
N THR A 342 15.84 -12.59 -9.35
CA THR A 342 14.50 -12.07 -9.09
C THR A 342 14.53 -11.14 -7.87
N PHE A 343 14.15 -9.87 -8.06
CA PHE A 343 14.04 -8.89 -6.98
C PHE A 343 12.97 -9.29 -5.96
N ASP A 344 13.27 -9.18 -4.68
CA ASP A 344 12.30 -9.34 -3.59
C ASP A 344 11.73 -7.98 -3.19
N GLN A 345 10.43 -7.77 -3.41
CA GLN A 345 9.74 -6.52 -3.07
C GLN A 345 9.58 -6.28 -1.55
N LEU A 346 10.14 -7.13 -0.69
CA LEU A 346 10.06 -7.08 0.77
C LEU A 346 8.61 -7.14 1.30
N TYR A 347 8.14 -6.07 1.92
CA TYR A 347 6.84 -5.94 2.58
C TYR A 347 6.05 -4.71 2.09
N PRO A 348 5.73 -4.59 0.80
CA PRO A 348 5.14 -3.37 0.23
C PRO A 348 3.68 -3.17 0.62
N THR A 349 3.21 -1.93 0.51
CA THR A 349 1.82 -1.61 0.21
C THR A 349 1.71 -1.57 -1.31
N ALA A 350 1.35 -2.71 -1.92
CA ALA A 350 1.48 -2.91 -3.36
C ALA A 350 0.24 -2.50 -4.16
N HIS A 351 -0.95 -2.46 -3.52
CA HIS A 351 -2.18 -2.04 -4.18
C HIS A 351 -2.03 -0.64 -4.79
N ASP A 352 -2.57 -0.44 -5.98
CA ASP A 352 -2.50 0.75 -6.85
C ASP A 352 -1.10 1.13 -7.42
N LYS A 353 -0.02 0.59 -6.90
CA LYS A 353 1.33 0.92 -7.39
C LYS A 353 1.60 0.37 -8.80
N TYR A 354 1.06 -0.81 -9.09
CA TYR A 354 1.27 -1.53 -10.35
C TYR A 354 -0.06 -1.96 -10.98
N GLY A 355 -1.13 -1.17 -10.80
CA GLY A 355 -2.50 -1.40 -11.26
C GLY A 355 -3.43 -1.87 -10.15
N LEU A 356 -4.71 -1.51 -10.27
CA LEU A 356 -5.76 -1.84 -9.29
C LEU A 356 -6.17 -3.31 -9.30
N ALA A 357 -5.87 -4.04 -10.39
CA ALA A 357 -6.16 -5.47 -10.52
C ALA A 357 -5.34 -6.36 -9.57
N ASP A 358 -4.27 -5.81 -8.96
CA ASP A 358 -3.33 -6.53 -8.08
C ASP A 358 -2.68 -7.78 -8.71
N GLN A 359 -2.72 -7.89 -10.06
CA GLN A 359 -2.16 -9.02 -10.81
C GLN A 359 -0.65 -8.87 -11.06
N VAL A 360 -0.08 -7.69 -10.78
CA VAL A 360 1.33 -7.37 -11.02
C VAL A 360 1.98 -6.83 -9.76
N GLY A 361 3.18 -7.33 -9.44
CA GLY A 361 4.02 -6.87 -8.33
C GLY A 361 5.39 -6.40 -8.81
N TRP A 362 6.17 -5.76 -7.94
CA TRP A 362 7.50 -5.24 -8.30
C TRP A 362 8.57 -6.33 -8.26
N ARG A 363 8.41 -7.32 -9.13
CA ARG A 363 9.30 -8.48 -9.30
C ARG A 363 9.31 -8.89 -10.76
N ASN A 364 10.47 -9.14 -11.35
CA ASN A 364 10.62 -9.55 -12.76
C ASN A 364 9.77 -8.68 -13.73
N LEU A 365 9.88 -7.38 -13.65
CA LEU A 365 8.93 -6.46 -14.25
C LEU A 365 9.62 -5.29 -14.95
N HIS A 366 9.13 -4.94 -16.14
CA HIS A 366 9.12 -3.60 -16.71
C HIS A 366 7.68 -3.10 -16.70
N HIS A 367 7.43 -1.94 -16.17
CA HIS A 367 6.12 -1.34 -16.07
C HIS A 367 6.17 0.13 -16.46
N LEU A 368 5.31 0.52 -17.38
CA LEU A 368 5.07 1.91 -17.76
C LEU A 368 3.67 2.31 -17.32
N ARG A 369 3.52 3.47 -16.67
CA ARG A 369 2.24 4.06 -16.31
C ARG A 369 2.11 5.47 -16.86
N ALA A 370 0.94 5.77 -17.43
CA ALA A 370 0.47 7.11 -17.71
C ALA A 370 -0.78 7.38 -16.87
N GLY A 371 -0.75 8.42 -16.04
CA GLY A 371 -1.83 8.78 -15.12
C GLY A 371 -2.40 10.16 -15.40
N PHE A 372 -3.70 10.31 -15.19
CA PHE A 372 -4.43 11.57 -15.25
C PHE A 372 -5.37 11.68 -14.06
N ASP A 373 -5.15 12.67 -13.20
CA ASP A 373 -5.98 12.93 -12.03
C ASP A 373 -6.68 14.28 -12.16
N VAL A 374 -7.94 14.36 -11.76
CA VAL A 374 -8.73 15.61 -11.73
C VAL A 374 -9.61 15.68 -10.50
N THR A 375 -9.97 16.88 -10.04
CA THR A 375 -10.90 17.10 -8.92
C THR A 375 -12.07 18.00 -9.38
N PRO A 376 -12.99 17.47 -10.20
CA PRO A 376 -14.07 18.27 -10.79
C PRO A 376 -15.10 18.70 -9.75
N ILE A 377 -15.25 17.99 -8.66
CA ILE A 377 -16.11 18.29 -7.53
C ILE A 377 -15.23 18.41 -6.29
N LYS A 378 -15.49 19.42 -5.43
CA LYS A 378 -14.72 19.66 -4.20
C LYS A 378 -14.56 18.37 -3.37
N ALA A 379 -13.33 18.09 -2.96
CA ALA A 379 -12.94 16.90 -2.20
C ALA A 379 -13.32 15.57 -2.87
N THR A 380 -13.34 15.55 -4.20
CA THR A 380 -13.75 14.38 -4.97
C THR A 380 -12.78 14.21 -6.14
N PRO A 381 -11.54 13.76 -5.86
CA PRO A 381 -10.55 13.46 -6.89
C PRO A 381 -10.98 12.27 -7.78
N ILE A 382 -10.52 12.24 -9.05
CA ILE A 382 -10.74 11.20 -10.08
C ILE A 382 -9.39 10.81 -10.70
N SER A 383 -9.03 9.53 -10.69
CA SER A 383 -7.85 8.98 -11.36
C SER A 383 -8.21 8.10 -12.52
N PHE A 384 -7.51 8.30 -13.60
CA PHE A 384 -7.44 7.41 -14.74
C PHE A 384 -6.00 6.98 -14.92
N ASN A 385 -5.74 5.68 -14.99
CA ASN A 385 -4.40 5.18 -15.23
C ASN A 385 -4.42 4.18 -16.38
N TYR A 386 -3.37 4.27 -17.19
CA TYR A 386 -3.02 3.26 -18.19
C TYR A 386 -1.69 2.64 -17.79
N HIS A 387 -1.64 1.34 -17.78
CA HIS A 387 -0.45 0.55 -17.46
C HIS A 387 -0.09 -0.37 -18.62
N SER A 388 1.20 -0.57 -18.80
CA SER A 388 1.72 -1.58 -19.74
C SER A 388 2.84 -2.35 -19.08
N TYR A 389 2.83 -3.68 -19.25
CA TYR A 389 3.68 -4.59 -18.49
C TYR A 389 4.44 -5.55 -19.40
N TRP A 390 5.71 -5.77 -19.05
CA TRP A 390 6.57 -6.78 -19.67
C TRP A 390 7.38 -7.50 -18.58
N LEU A 391 7.68 -8.75 -18.77
CA LEU A 391 8.67 -9.46 -17.95
C LEU A 391 10.07 -8.88 -18.20
N ALA A 392 10.86 -8.72 -17.14
CA ALA A 392 12.28 -8.43 -17.27
C ALA A 392 13.02 -9.64 -17.85
N GLU A 393 12.69 -10.86 -17.39
CA GLU A 393 13.25 -12.10 -17.90
C GLU A 393 12.17 -13.13 -18.24
N ARG A 394 12.28 -13.76 -19.42
CA ARG A 394 11.26 -14.69 -19.96
C ARG A 394 11.22 -16.05 -19.29
N ARG A 395 12.30 -16.45 -18.61
CA ARG A 395 12.39 -17.72 -17.89
C ARG A 395 11.87 -17.63 -16.46
N ASP A 396 11.70 -16.42 -15.97
CA ASP A 396 11.12 -16.19 -14.65
C ASP A 396 9.61 -16.03 -14.71
N ALA A 397 8.95 -15.99 -13.55
CA ALA A 397 7.50 -15.86 -13.43
C ALA A 397 7.02 -14.40 -13.55
N LEU A 398 5.74 -14.22 -13.87
CA LEU A 398 4.96 -13.04 -13.47
C LEU A 398 4.58 -13.21 -12.02
N TYR A 399 4.72 -12.14 -11.23
CA TYR A 399 4.38 -12.12 -9.81
C TYR A 399 3.23 -11.15 -9.55
N ALA A 400 2.27 -11.57 -8.73
CA ALA A 400 1.17 -10.72 -8.28
C ALA A 400 1.64 -9.65 -7.29
N ALA A 401 0.79 -8.67 -6.97
CA ALA A 401 1.04 -7.64 -5.96
C ALA A 401 1.45 -8.21 -4.58
N SER A 402 0.94 -9.40 -4.22
CA SER A 402 1.35 -10.15 -3.02
C SER A 402 2.80 -10.65 -3.05
N GLY A 403 3.46 -10.63 -4.22
CA GLY A 403 4.78 -11.23 -4.44
C GLY A 403 4.75 -12.73 -4.77
N ALA A 404 3.57 -13.36 -4.79
CA ALA A 404 3.42 -14.76 -5.20
C ALA A 404 3.56 -14.92 -6.72
N ALA A 405 4.17 -16.00 -7.17
CA ALA A 405 4.23 -16.34 -8.60
C ALA A 405 2.81 -16.63 -9.12
N LEU A 406 2.40 -15.88 -10.16
CA LEU A 406 1.07 -15.97 -10.75
C LEU A 406 1.06 -16.87 -12.00
N ALA A 407 2.04 -16.69 -12.86
CA ALA A 407 2.16 -17.44 -14.12
C ALA A 407 3.62 -17.61 -14.53
N ARG A 408 3.96 -18.74 -15.11
CA ARG A 408 5.29 -19.05 -15.65
C ARG A 408 5.14 -19.98 -16.85
N VAL A 409 5.98 -19.78 -17.86
CA VAL A 409 6.11 -20.73 -18.98
C VAL A 409 7.34 -21.59 -18.74
N PRO A 410 7.21 -22.91 -18.54
CA PRO A 410 8.35 -23.81 -18.42
C PRO A 410 9.29 -23.68 -19.63
N GLY A 411 10.60 -23.58 -19.37
CA GLY A 411 11.60 -23.37 -20.42
C GLY A 411 11.72 -21.94 -20.96
N GLY A 412 10.83 -21.04 -20.57
CA GLY A 412 10.81 -19.62 -20.93
C GLY A 412 9.71 -19.26 -21.93
N ALA A 413 9.19 -18.05 -21.78
CA ALA A 413 8.11 -17.54 -22.61
C ALA A 413 8.61 -17.09 -24.00
N ALA A 414 7.76 -17.23 -25.02
CA ALA A 414 8.04 -16.73 -26.37
C ALA A 414 8.04 -15.19 -26.41
N SER A 415 7.21 -14.55 -25.58
CA SER A 415 7.10 -13.09 -25.47
C SER A 415 7.32 -12.60 -24.04
N ARG A 416 7.87 -11.39 -23.88
CA ARG A 416 7.92 -10.67 -22.59
C ARG A 416 6.64 -9.91 -22.29
N ARG A 417 5.79 -9.62 -23.30
CA ARG A 417 4.62 -8.75 -23.15
C ARG A 417 3.53 -9.44 -22.33
N VAL A 418 3.32 -8.96 -21.10
CA VAL A 418 2.31 -9.47 -20.15
C VAL A 418 0.92 -8.99 -20.55
N GLY A 419 0.76 -7.69 -20.78
CA GLY A 419 -0.52 -7.08 -21.11
C GLY A 419 -0.55 -5.60 -20.82
N GLN A 420 -1.77 -5.08 -20.76
CA GLN A 420 -2.08 -3.67 -20.48
C GLN A 420 -3.25 -3.61 -19.51
N GLU A 421 -3.28 -2.58 -18.65
CA GLU A 421 -4.39 -2.38 -17.74
C GLU A 421 -4.88 -0.94 -17.83
N ILE A 422 -6.18 -0.75 -17.70
CA ILE A 422 -6.82 0.54 -17.53
C ILE A 422 -7.53 0.55 -16.20
N ASP A 423 -7.34 1.62 -15.45
CA ASP A 423 -7.92 1.84 -14.15
C ASP A 423 -8.70 3.14 -14.10
N ILE A 424 -9.81 3.09 -13.40
CA ILE A 424 -10.53 4.28 -12.93
C ILE A 424 -10.88 4.09 -11.47
N GLN A 425 -10.65 5.10 -10.65
CA GLN A 425 -11.07 5.05 -9.26
C GLN A 425 -11.50 6.41 -8.72
N ALA A 426 -12.25 6.37 -7.61
CA ALA A 426 -12.90 7.52 -7.02
C ALA A 426 -13.03 7.40 -5.52
N SER A 427 -12.91 8.53 -4.79
CA SER A 427 -13.43 8.63 -3.44
C SER A 427 -14.08 9.97 -3.15
N ARG A 428 -15.03 9.99 -2.22
CA ARG A 428 -15.70 11.20 -1.78
C ARG A 428 -15.99 11.14 -0.28
N PRO A 429 -15.51 12.09 0.52
CA PRO A 429 -16.02 12.29 1.86
C PRO A 429 -17.45 12.82 1.79
N LEU A 430 -18.42 12.00 2.20
CA LEU A 430 -19.84 12.39 2.31
C LEU A 430 -20.04 13.24 3.56
N THR A 431 -19.30 12.91 4.62
CA THR A 431 -19.13 13.71 5.86
C THR A 431 -17.65 13.66 6.28
N PRO A 432 -17.20 14.45 7.27
CA PRO A 432 -15.83 14.32 7.80
C PRO A 432 -15.48 12.91 8.32
N GLN A 433 -16.49 12.07 8.61
CA GLN A 433 -16.32 10.73 9.15
C GLN A 433 -16.64 9.62 8.14
N LEU A 434 -17.41 9.91 7.09
CA LEU A 434 -17.91 8.90 6.14
C LEU A 434 -17.33 9.13 4.75
N ILE A 435 -16.60 8.16 4.26
CA ILE A 435 -15.97 8.19 2.95
C ILE A 435 -16.56 7.08 2.08
N LEU A 436 -17.00 7.44 0.88
CA LEU A 436 -17.38 6.51 -0.19
C LEU A 436 -16.24 6.45 -1.21
N ALA A 437 -15.85 5.26 -1.63
CA ALA A 437 -14.87 5.05 -2.69
C ALA A 437 -15.32 3.93 -3.63
N GLY A 438 -14.81 3.94 -4.85
CA GLY A 438 -15.04 2.89 -5.82
C GLY A 438 -14.05 2.95 -6.96
N GLY A 439 -13.86 1.84 -7.65
CA GLY A 439 -12.96 1.75 -8.77
C GLY A 439 -13.24 0.53 -9.64
N TYR A 440 -12.60 0.53 -10.79
CA TYR A 440 -12.65 -0.54 -11.77
C TYR A 440 -11.28 -0.67 -12.43
N SER A 441 -10.82 -1.89 -12.55
CA SER A 441 -9.64 -2.26 -13.33
C SER A 441 -10.00 -3.24 -14.43
N HIS A 442 -9.31 -3.13 -15.57
CA HIS A 442 -9.40 -4.12 -16.64
C HIS A 442 -8.02 -4.39 -17.24
N LEU A 443 -7.54 -5.61 -17.05
CA LEU A 443 -6.26 -6.08 -17.58
C LEU A 443 -6.50 -6.89 -18.86
N PHE A 444 -6.06 -6.35 -19.99
CA PHE A 444 -6.02 -7.02 -21.28
C PHE A 444 -4.79 -7.92 -21.33
N THR A 445 -4.97 -9.20 -21.55
CA THR A 445 -3.87 -10.17 -21.66
C THR A 445 -3.04 -9.92 -22.91
N GLY A 446 -1.73 -10.07 -22.75
CA GLY A 446 -0.79 -10.09 -23.86
C GLY A 446 -0.25 -11.51 -24.13
N PRO A 447 0.62 -11.66 -25.13
CA PRO A 447 1.10 -12.97 -25.59
C PRO A 447 1.74 -13.84 -24.51
N PHE A 448 2.33 -13.23 -23.45
CA PHE A 448 2.83 -14.01 -22.31
C PHE A 448 1.69 -14.68 -21.54
N LEU A 449 0.66 -13.93 -21.14
CA LEU A 449 -0.48 -14.47 -20.40
C LEU A 449 -1.31 -15.43 -21.24
N GLU A 450 -1.44 -15.18 -22.54
CA GLU A 450 -2.09 -16.11 -23.49
C GLU A 450 -1.35 -17.45 -23.60
N GLN A 451 -0.03 -17.46 -23.46
CA GLN A 451 0.78 -18.68 -23.46
C GLN A 451 0.78 -19.39 -22.10
N ALA A 452 0.81 -18.62 -20.99
CA ALA A 452 1.04 -19.14 -19.64
C ALA A 452 -0.26 -19.48 -18.87
N THR A 453 -1.42 -19.02 -19.36
CA THR A 453 -2.73 -19.13 -18.72
C THR A 453 -3.81 -19.36 -19.80
N PRO A 454 -5.09 -19.58 -19.46
CA PRO A 454 -6.18 -19.60 -20.43
C PRO A 454 -6.39 -18.29 -21.22
N GLY A 455 -5.68 -17.22 -20.89
CA GLY A 455 -5.53 -16.00 -21.69
C GLY A 455 -6.73 -15.06 -21.71
N LYS A 456 -7.68 -15.17 -20.80
CA LYS A 456 -8.82 -14.26 -20.72
C LYS A 456 -8.47 -12.99 -19.95
N SER A 457 -8.95 -11.85 -20.45
CA SER A 457 -8.80 -10.56 -19.75
C SER A 457 -9.43 -10.62 -18.35
N TYR A 458 -8.80 -9.96 -17.39
CA TYR A 458 -9.25 -9.89 -16.00
C TYR A 458 -9.92 -8.55 -15.69
N SER A 459 -10.97 -8.53 -14.88
CA SER A 459 -11.55 -7.28 -14.35
C SER A 459 -11.76 -7.35 -12.84
N GLY A 460 -11.59 -6.20 -12.19
CA GLY A 460 -11.73 -6.04 -10.74
C GLY A 460 -12.49 -4.76 -10.35
N PRO A 461 -13.83 -4.77 -10.32
CA PRO A 461 -14.61 -3.68 -9.75
C PRO A 461 -14.63 -3.72 -8.22
N PHE A 462 -14.69 -2.56 -7.57
CA PHE A 462 -14.95 -2.46 -6.14
C PHE A 462 -15.79 -1.24 -5.77
N VAL A 463 -16.49 -1.35 -4.65
CA VAL A 463 -17.12 -0.23 -3.92
C VAL A 463 -16.79 -0.37 -2.45
N MET A 464 -16.44 0.74 -1.81
CA MET A 464 -16.00 0.76 -0.41
C MET A 464 -16.63 1.93 0.34
N VAL A 465 -17.08 1.66 1.56
CA VAL A 465 -17.52 2.67 2.52
C VAL A 465 -16.62 2.56 3.75
N THR A 466 -16.07 3.69 4.17
CA THR A 466 -15.29 3.79 5.41
C THR A 466 -15.91 4.81 6.34
N TYR A 467 -16.22 4.41 7.56
CA TYR A 467 -16.68 5.29 8.63
C TYR A 467 -15.64 5.35 9.74
N VAL A 468 -15.08 6.54 9.97
CA VAL A 468 -14.14 6.79 11.07
C VAL A 468 -14.90 7.47 12.20
N PHE A 469 -14.95 6.86 13.35
CA PHE A 469 -15.60 7.38 14.54
C PHE A 469 -14.57 7.62 15.65
N LEU A 470 -14.90 8.54 16.57
CA LEU A 470 -14.00 8.95 17.66
C LEU A 470 -12.66 9.53 17.15
N ALA A 471 -12.62 10.03 15.91
CA ALA A 471 -11.41 10.69 15.41
C ALA A 471 -11.16 11.99 16.19
N GLU A 472 -9.90 12.28 16.47
CA GLU A 472 -9.48 13.59 16.95
C GLU A 472 -9.69 14.64 15.85
N LYS A 473 -9.96 15.89 16.27
CA LYS A 473 -10.09 17.03 15.36
C LYS A 473 -8.76 17.47 14.79
#